data_dce5f02b15af6adef24f595dfa157083
#
_entry.id   dce5f02b15af6adef24f595dfa157083
#
_cell.length_a   1.000
_cell.length_b   1.000
_cell.length_c   1.000
_cell.angle_alpha   90.00
_cell.angle_beta   90.00
_cell.angle_gamma   90.00
#
_symmetry.space_group_name_H-M   'P 1'
#
loop_
_entity.id
_entity.type
_entity.pdbx_description
1 polymer ?
#
loop_
_entity_poly.entity_id
_entity_poly.type
_entity_poly.pdbx_seq_one_letter_code
_entity_poly.pdbx_strand_id
1 'polypeptide(L)'
;MQIYSGVSLKNGGIQYSALHNFQVFAEGFAKKSYDMKRQKKKQEKLILKMLPKEVVAKLNEGLNTAEEFESATLFFSSVVDFAQVTTKCTAMQVVTFLNNLYQTMDNRMDTYDVYKVETISDSYLVASGLPIRNGDK
;
A
#
# COMPACT_ATOMS: atom_id res chain seq x y z
N MET A 1 33.25 4.81 15.30
CA MET A 1 32.78 6.11 15.82
C MET A 1 33.91 6.70 16.63
N GLN A 2 34.74 7.56 16.04
CA GLN A 2 35.83 8.25 16.75
C GLN A 2 35.31 9.59 17.25
N ILE A 3 35.25 9.73 18.54
CA ILE A 3 34.96 11.00 19.21
C ILE A 3 36.28 11.72 19.34
N TYR A 4 36.45 12.80 18.62
CA TYR A 4 37.58 13.72 18.82
C TYR A 4 37.25 14.61 20.04
N SER A 5 37.79 14.24 21.19
CA SER A 5 37.82 15.10 22.36
C SER A 5 39.10 15.91 22.33
N GLY A 6 38.96 17.23 22.42
CA GLY A 6 40.02 18.14 22.80
C GLY A 6 40.68 18.90 21.69
N VAL A 7 40.11 20.06 21.36
CA VAL A 7 40.85 21.16 20.70
C VAL A 7 40.75 22.37 21.59
N SER A 8 41.89 22.74 22.15
CA SER A 8 42.10 23.97 22.90
C SER A 8 41.92 25.18 21.99
N LEU A 9 41.08 26.09 22.39
CA LEU A 9 40.71 27.31 21.66
C LEU A 9 41.82 28.34 21.68
N LYS A 10 42.52 28.49 20.58
CA LYS A 10 43.11 29.77 20.18
C LYS A 10 42.72 30.02 18.72
N ASN A 11 41.91 31.06 18.55
CA ASN A 11 41.41 31.66 17.32
C ASN A 11 40.01 31.27 16.86
N GLY A 12 39.15 32.28 16.69
CA GLY A 12 37.72 32.16 16.32
C GLY A 12 37.37 31.39 15.06
N GLY A 13 38.33 30.99 14.21
CA GLY A 13 38.11 30.20 13.00
C GLY A 13 37.71 28.75 13.25
N ILE A 14 38.16 28.11 14.32
CA ILE A 14 37.85 26.71 14.63
C ILE A 14 36.42 26.58 15.15
N GLN A 15 35.95 27.55 15.88
CA GLN A 15 34.60 27.58 16.46
C GLN A 15 33.53 27.72 15.35
N TYR A 16 33.78 28.55 14.34
CA TYR A 16 32.90 28.68 13.15
C TYR A 16 32.87 27.41 12.32
N SER A 17 33.98 26.75 12.15
CA SER A 17 34.04 25.44 11.40
C SER A 17 33.27 24.33 12.11
N ALA A 18 33.38 24.22 13.44
CA ALA A 18 32.64 23.22 14.21
C ALA A 18 31.13 23.48 14.18
N LEU A 19 30.70 24.74 14.32
CA LEU A 19 29.30 25.14 14.24
C LEU A 19 28.73 24.87 12.82
N HIS A 20 29.49 25.23 11.79
CA HIS A 20 29.09 24.98 10.40
C HIS A 20 28.92 23.46 10.13
N ASN A 21 29.86 22.64 10.55
CA ASN A 21 29.78 21.18 10.38
C ASN A 21 28.60 20.59 11.16
N PHE A 22 28.30 21.09 12.35
CA PHE A 22 27.14 20.67 13.13
C PHE A 22 25.82 21.07 12.45
N GLN A 23 25.75 22.26 11.88
CA GLN A 23 24.58 22.73 11.15
C GLN A 23 24.33 21.87 9.89
N VAL A 24 25.36 21.60 9.10
CA VAL A 24 25.27 20.74 7.91
C VAL A 24 24.82 19.31 8.29
N PHE A 25 25.35 18.79 9.41
CA PHE A 25 24.93 17.49 9.93
C PHE A 25 23.45 17.51 10.37
N ALA A 26 23.03 18.53 11.09
CA ALA A 26 21.64 18.67 11.56
C ALA A 26 20.66 18.81 10.40
N GLU A 27 21.00 19.59 9.37
CA GLU A 27 20.20 19.73 8.14
C GLU A 27 20.11 18.40 7.38
N GLY A 28 21.23 17.68 7.23
CA GLY A 28 21.28 16.36 6.63
C GLY A 28 20.42 15.33 7.36
N PHE A 29 20.45 15.35 8.69
CA PHE A 29 19.63 14.49 9.53
C PHE A 29 18.13 14.83 9.41
N ALA A 30 17.79 16.11 9.45
CA ALA A 30 16.42 16.58 9.27
C ALA A 30 15.85 16.17 7.90
N LYS A 31 16.63 16.36 6.84
CA LYS A 31 16.26 15.94 5.48
C LYS A 31 16.04 14.43 5.40
N LYS A 32 16.96 13.63 5.92
CA LYS A 32 16.83 12.15 5.93
C LYS A 32 15.61 11.69 6.73
N SER A 33 15.33 12.32 7.86
CA SER A 33 14.13 12.04 8.67
C SER A 33 12.84 12.38 7.90
N TYR A 34 12.82 13.51 7.22
CA TYR A 34 11.69 13.91 6.36
C TYR A 34 11.47 12.93 5.21
N ASP A 35 12.55 12.54 4.51
CA ASP A 35 12.47 11.59 3.40
C ASP A 35 11.97 10.21 3.87
N MET A 36 12.43 9.74 5.02
CA MET A 36 11.93 8.49 5.61
C MET A 36 10.43 8.56 5.94
N LYS A 37 9.96 9.66 6.54
CA LYS A 37 8.52 9.87 6.82
C LYS A 37 7.70 9.90 5.53
N ARG A 38 8.21 10.53 4.48
CA ARG A 38 7.56 10.58 3.17
C ARG A 38 7.47 9.20 2.52
N GLN A 39 8.54 8.41 2.59
CA GLN A 39 8.55 7.04 2.08
C GLN A 39 7.60 6.14 2.85
N LYS A 40 7.60 6.22 4.20
CA LYS A 40 6.65 5.48 5.04
C LYS A 40 5.20 5.76 4.65
N LYS A 41 4.83 7.03 4.47
CA LYS A 41 3.48 7.40 4.02
C LYS A 41 3.13 6.84 2.63
N LYS A 42 4.11 6.76 1.70
CA LYS A 42 3.88 6.14 0.38
C LYS A 42 3.64 4.63 0.51
N GLN A 43 4.44 3.95 1.33
CA GLN A 43 4.28 2.52 1.60
C GLN A 43 2.93 2.21 2.24
N GLU A 44 2.51 2.99 3.25
CA GLU A 44 1.19 2.86 3.88
C GLU A 44 0.05 3.00 2.87
N LYS A 45 0.14 3.99 1.97
CA LYS A 45 -0.86 4.16 0.90
C LYS A 45 -0.91 2.97 -0.08
N LEU A 46 0.22 2.33 -0.36
CA LEU A 46 0.24 1.14 -1.22
C LEU A 46 -0.37 -0.08 -0.50
N ILE A 47 -0.03 -0.27 0.77
CA ILE A 47 -0.58 -1.36 1.57
C ILE A 47 -2.10 -1.21 1.72
N LEU A 48 -2.61 0.02 1.96
CA LEU A 48 -4.04 0.31 2.05
C LEU A 48 -4.82 0.11 0.73
N LYS A 49 -4.12 -0.01 -0.40
CA LYS A 49 -4.76 -0.42 -1.67
C LYS A 49 -4.93 -1.94 -1.79
N MET A 50 -4.19 -2.70 -1.02
CA MET A 50 -4.14 -4.16 -1.09
C MET A 50 -4.87 -4.81 0.09
N LEU A 51 -4.94 -4.13 1.23
CA LEU A 51 -5.50 -4.67 2.47
C LEU A 51 -6.49 -3.69 3.09
N PRO A 52 -7.56 -4.19 3.75
CA PRO A 52 -8.48 -3.39 4.54
C PRO A 52 -7.74 -2.60 5.64
N LYS A 53 -8.28 -1.43 6.00
CA LYS A 53 -7.66 -0.55 7.01
C LYS A 53 -7.50 -1.23 8.37
N GLU A 54 -8.47 -2.04 8.75
CA GLU A 54 -8.49 -2.81 10.00
C GLU A 54 -7.35 -3.82 10.06
N VAL A 55 -7.09 -4.51 8.94
CA VAL A 55 -5.98 -5.46 8.81
C VAL A 55 -4.64 -4.74 8.88
N VAL A 56 -4.51 -3.59 8.21
CA VAL A 56 -3.27 -2.79 8.26
C VAL A 56 -2.99 -2.28 9.68
N ALA A 57 -4.02 -1.85 10.41
CA ALA A 57 -3.87 -1.42 11.81
C ALA A 57 -3.33 -2.55 12.68
N LYS A 58 -3.92 -3.75 12.60
CA LYS A 58 -3.47 -4.95 13.35
C LYS A 58 -2.03 -5.36 12.98
N LEU A 59 -1.68 -5.32 11.70
CA LEU A 59 -0.32 -5.61 11.24
C LEU A 59 0.71 -4.63 11.81
N ASN A 60 0.37 -3.34 11.88
CA ASN A 60 1.25 -2.32 12.46
C ASN A 60 1.46 -2.51 13.97
N GLU A 61 0.50 -3.11 14.66
CA GLU A 61 0.57 -3.46 16.08
C GLU A 61 1.25 -4.82 16.31
N GLY A 62 1.63 -5.53 15.24
CA GLY A 62 2.25 -6.86 15.33
C GLY A 62 1.26 -7.96 15.73
N LEU A 63 -0.04 -7.71 15.60
CA LEU A 63 -1.09 -8.65 15.95
C LEU A 63 -1.33 -9.65 14.82
N ASN A 64 -1.80 -10.86 15.19
CA ASN A 64 -2.27 -11.83 14.21
C ASN A 64 -3.51 -11.28 13.49
N THR A 65 -3.49 -11.31 12.15
CA THR A 65 -4.59 -10.81 11.31
C THR A 65 -5.55 -11.91 10.86
N ALA A 66 -5.31 -13.16 11.25
CA ALA A 66 -6.25 -14.24 10.97
C ALA A 66 -7.53 -14.06 11.81
N GLU A 67 -8.66 -14.02 11.14
CA GLU A 67 -9.99 -13.93 11.76
C GLU A 67 -10.88 -15.07 11.27
N GLU A 68 -11.77 -15.54 12.15
CA GLU A 68 -12.80 -16.51 11.85
C GLU A 68 -14.14 -15.80 11.62
N PHE A 69 -14.82 -16.16 10.57
CA PHE A 69 -16.15 -15.66 10.23
C PHE A 69 -17.14 -16.82 10.19
N GLU A 70 -18.27 -16.68 10.88
CA GLU A 70 -19.32 -17.72 10.92
C GLU A 70 -19.94 -17.95 9.54
N SER A 71 -20.10 -16.85 8.79
CA SER A 71 -20.68 -16.89 7.45
C SER A 71 -20.03 -15.81 6.58
N ALA A 72 -19.71 -16.16 5.35
CA ALA A 72 -19.28 -15.24 4.31
C ALA A 72 -19.74 -15.75 2.96
N THR A 73 -20.16 -14.84 2.10
CA THR A 73 -20.49 -15.16 0.71
C THR A 73 -19.37 -14.74 -0.20
N LEU A 74 -18.87 -15.66 -1.02
CA LEU A 74 -17.82 -15.37 -2.01
C LEU A 74 -18.41 -15.47 -3.40
N PHE A 75 -18.20 -14.43 -4.19
CA PHE A 75 -18.51 -14.39 -5.61
C PHE A 75 -17.20 -14.42 -6.40
N PHE A 76 -17.07 -15.43 -7.22
CA PHE A 76 -15.92 -15.60 -8.11
C PHE A 76 -16.41 -15.67 -9.56
N SER A 77 -15.85 -14.84 -10.43
CA SER A 77 -16.15 -14.88 -11.86
C SER A 77 -14.88 -14.90 -12.69
N SER A 78 -14.97 -15.51 -13.88
CA SER A 78 -13.93 -15.46 -14.89
C SER A 78 -14.56 -15.46 -16.28
N VAL A 79 -13.80 -15.05 -17.29
CA VAL A 79 -14.25 -15.04 -18.68
C VAL A 79 -14.07 -16.44 -19.28
N VAL A 80 -15.14 -17.00 -19.82
CA VAL A 80 -15.07 -18.32 -20.49
C VAL A 80 -14.11 -18.23 -21.67
N ASP A 81 -13.22 -19.21 -21.77
CA ASP A 81 -12.21 -19.34 -22.83
C ASP A 81 -11.32 -18.08 -23.02
N PHE A 82 -11.02 -17.34 -21.94
CA PHE A 82 -10.22 -16.12 -22.00
C PHE A 82 -8.89 -16.31 -22.76
N ALA A 83 -8.22 -17.44 -22.57
CA ALA A 83 -7.00 -17.75 -23.29
C ALA A 83 -7.20 -17.77 -24.81
N GLN A 84 -8.32 -18.30 -25.31
CA GLN A 84 -8.63 -18.27 -26.74
C GLN A 84 -8.99 -16.86 -27.23
N VAL A 85 -9.70 -16.08 -26.40
CA VAL A 85 -10.01 -14.68 -26.70
C VAL A 85 -8.72 -13.89 -26.90
N THR A 86 -7.76 -14.04 -25.99
CA THR A 86 -6.48 -13.31 -26.05
C THR A 86 -5.63 -13.65 -27.26
N THR A 87 -5.67 -14.87 -27.77
CA THR A 87 -4.92 -15.25 -28.97
C THR A 87 -5.41 -14.56 -30.24
N LYS A 88 -6.66 -14.09 -30.25
CA LYS A 88 -7.29 -13.40 -31.39
C LYS A 88 -7.26 -11.88 -31.27
N CYS A 89 -6.74 -11.35 -30.18
CA CYS A 89 -6.73 -9.93 -29.85
C CYS A 89 -5.30 -9.40 -29.80
N THR A 90 -5.14 -8.10 -30.08
CA THR A 90 -3.91 -7.40 -29.76
C THR A 90 -3.82 -7.15 -28.25
N ALA A 91 -2.61 -6.96 -27.72
CA ALA A 91 -2.40 -6.65 -26.29
C ALA A 91 -3.26 -5.45 -25.82
N MET A 92 -3.38 -4.40 -26.64
CA MET A 92 -4.19 -3.23 -26.31
C MET A 92 -5.68 -3.55 -26.23
N GLN A 93 -6.18 -4.41 -27.12
CA GLN A 93 -7.58 -4.86 -27.09
C GLN A 93 -7.88 -5.66 -25.83
N VAL A 94 -6.95 -6.54 -25.42
CA VAL A 94 -7.09 -7.31 -24.16
C VAL A 94 -7.14 -6.37 -22.95
N VAL A 95 -6.23 -5.39 -22.88
CA VAL A 95 -6.21 -4.39 -21.79
C VAL A 95 -7.50 -3.58 -21.77
N THR A 96 -7.97 -3.11 -22.92
CA THR A 96 -9.23 -2.36 -23.03
C THR A 96 -10.43 -3.19 -22.59
N PHE A 97 -10.48 -4.46 -23.01
CA PHE A 97 -11.54 -5.39 -22.62
C PHE A 97 -11.57 -5.61 -21.11
N LEU A 98 -10.42 -5.90 -20.48
CA LEU A 98 -10.33 -6.12 -19.04
C LEU A 98 -10.68 -4.84 -18.25
N ASN A 99 -10.22 -3.68 -18.69
CA ASN A 99 -10.56 -2.41 -18.04
C ASN A 99 -12.06 -2.15 -18.08
N ASN A 100 -12.72 -2.37 -19.21
CA ASN A 100 -14.16 -2.20 -19.34
C ASN A 100 -14.93 -3.20 -18.46
N LEU A 101 -14.48 -4.46 -18.44
CA LEU A 101 -15.06 -5.51 -17.59
C LEU A 101 -14.97 -5.10 -16.12
N TYR A 102 -13.78 -4.75 -15.65
CA TYR A 102 -13.57 -4.36 -14.26
C TYR A 102 -14.33 -3.10 -13.88
N GLN A 103 -14.35 -2.08 -14.74
CA GLN A 103 -15.09 -0.86 -14.49
C GLN A 103 -16.60 -1.12 -14.37
N THR A 104 -17.14 -2.02 -15.20
CA THR A 104 -18.55 -2.43 -15.12
C THR A 104 -18.85 -3.13 -13.81
N MET A 105 -17.97 -4.04 -13.38
CA MET A 105 -18.11 -4.75 -12.11
C MET A 105 -17.97 -3.79 -10.91
N ASP A 106 -16.94 -2.94 -10.90
CA ASP A 106 -16.69 -1.97 -9.84
C ASP A 106 -17.89 -1.02 -9.66
N ASN A 107 -18.46 -0.51 -10.75
CA ASN A 107 -19.65 0.37 -10.68
C ASN A 107 -20.87 -0.34 -10.07
N ARG A 108 -20.99 -1.66 -10.25
CA ARG A 108 -22.06 -2.43 -9.62
C ARG A 108 -21.83 -2.67 -8.15
N MET A 109 -20.58 -2.90 -7.75
CA MET A 109 -20.23 -3.14 -6.34
C MET A 109 -20.55 -1.96 -5.43
N ASP A 110 -20.45 -0.73 -5.93
CA ASP A 110 -20.79 0.46 -5.15
C ASP A 110 -22.24 0.49 -4.65
N THR A 111 -23.11 -0.34 -5.23
CA THR A 111 -24.53 -0.45 -4.84
C THR A 111 -24.82 -1.56 -3.82
N TYR A 112 -23.83 -2.35 -3.46
CA TYR A 112 -23.94 -3.49 -2.55
C TYR A 112 -22.95 -3.39 -1.40
N ASP A 113 -23.29 -3.98 -0.28
CA ASP A 113 -22.38 -4.10 0.88
C ASP A 113 -21.43 -5.29 0.68
N VAL A 114 -20.47 -5.09 -0.20
CA VAL A 114 -19.48 -6.09 -0.60
C VAL A 114 -18.07 -5.53 -0.61
N TYR A 115 -17.10 -6.40 -0.45
CA TYR A 115 -15.68 -6.08 -0.48
C TYR A 115 -15.01 -6.73 -1.70
N LYS A 116 -14.37 -5.93 -2.52
CA LYS A 116 -13.53 -6.41 -3.61
C LYS A 116 -12.25 -7.00 -3.02
N VAL A 117 -12.07 -8.30 -3.17
CA VAL A 117 -10.90 -9.00 -2.65
C VAL A 117 -9.71 -8.78 -3.58
N GLU A 118 -9.83 -9.24 -4.84
CA GLU A 118 -8.79 -9.06 -5.84
C GLU A 118 -9.31 -9.28 -7.27
N THR A 119 -8.49 -8.86 -8.24
CA THR A 119 -8.65 -9.19 -9.64
C THR A 119 -7.34 -9.76 -10.18
N ILE A 120 -7.41 -10.95 -10.77
CA ILE A 120 -6.25 -11.62 -11.38
C ILE A 120 -6.61 -11.98 -12.81
N SER A 121 -5.94 -11.37 -13.79
CA SER A 121 -6.21 -11.57 -15.21
C SER A 121 -7.69 -11.31 -15.53
N ASP A 122 -8.47 -12.29 -15.93
CA ASP A 122 -9.90 -12.22 -16.21
C ASP A 122 -10.79 -12.56 -15.02
N SER A 123 -10.19 -12.91 -13.89
CA SER A 123 -10.90 -13.31 -12.68
C SER A 123 -11.19 -12.12 -11.76
N TYR A 124 -12.39 -12.11 -11.20
CA TYR A 124 -12.88 -11.09 -10.30
C TYR A 124 -13.47 -11.74 -9.05
N LEU A 125 -12.89 -11.42 -7.87
CA LEU A 125 -13.29 -12.00 -6.59
C LEU A 125 -13.84 -10.93 -5.66
N VAL A 126 -15.04 -11.19 -5.15
CA VAL A 126 -15.79 -10.34 -4.23
C VAL A 126 -16.25 -11.13 -3.02
N ALA A 127 -16.31 -10.51 -1.87
CA ALA A 127 -16.83 -11.10 -0.64
C ALA A 127 -17.89 -10.21 -0.01
N SER A 128 -18.90 -10.84 0.60
CA SER A 128 -19.85 -10.21 1.51
C SER A 128 -19.73 -10.86 2.89
N GLY A 129 -19.88 -10.06 3.96
CA GLY A 129 -19.63 -10.51 5.33
C GLY A 129 -18.15 -10.47 5.76
N LEU A 130 -17.27 -10.03 4.89
CA LEU A 130 -15.84 -9.79 5.14
C LEU A 130 -15.44 -8.39 4.62
N PRO A 131 -14.42 -7.75 5.19
CA PRO A 131 -13.80 -7.98 6.50
C PRO A 131 -14.70 -7.52 7.65
N ILE A 132 -15.83 -6.90 7.31
CA ILE A 132 -16.84 -6.41 8.26
C ILE A 132 -18.04 -7.34 8.19
N ARG A 133 -18.45 -7.85 9.35
CA ARG A 133 -19.66 -8.69 9.45
C ARG A 133 -20.89 -7.84 9.14
N ASN A 134 -21.73 -8.29 8.22
CA ASN A 134 -22.96 -7.59 7.81
C ASN A 134 -24.25 -8.39 8.11
N GLY A 135 -24.13 -9.43 8.92
CA GLY A 135 -25.27 -10.29 9.30
C GLY A 135 -25.86 -11.04 8.11
N ASP A 136 -27.19 -11.18 8.09
CA ASP A 136 -27.95 -11.92 7.08
C ASP A 136 -28.35 -11.05 5.86
N LYS A 137 -27.55 -10.06 5.51
CA LYS A 137 -27.85 -9.14 4.40
C LYS A 137 -27.25 -9.62 3.11
#